data_dfc48f735bb3c354d7a2641d3362fe53
#
_entry.id   dfc48f735bb3c354d7a2641d3362fe53
#
_cell.length_a   1.000
_cell.length_b   1.000
_cell.length_c   1.000
_cell.angle_alpha   90.00
_cell.angle_beta   90.00
_cell.angle_gamma   90.00
#
_symmetry.space_group_name_H-M   'P 1'
#
loop_
_entity.id
_entity.type
_entity.pdbx_description
1 polymer ?
#
loop_
_entity_poly.entity_id
_entity_poly.type
_entity_poly.pdbx_seq_one_letter_code
_entity_poly.pdbx_strand_id
1 'polypeptide(L)'
;MMENNNVELLFEARSENEAFARVVAAAFVTYLDPTIEELQDIKTAVSEAVTNAIVHGYDNGPGKVRMRLKGIQNQVIIEVHDDGLGMENVAKAMEPLYTTKPEQERSGMGFSFTEAFMDDLRVASAPGKGTTVLMRKKIGE
;
A
#
# COMPACT_ATOMS: atom_id res chain seq x y z
N MET A 1 18.33 15.85 14.80
CA MET A 1 17.60 15.76 13.53
C MET A 1 17.85 14.40 12.88
N MET A 2 16.79 13.75 12.48
CA MET A 2 16.92 12.45 11.82
C MET A 2 17.23 12.62 10.35
N GLU A 3 18.15 11.81 9.85
CA GLU A 3 18.45 11.78 8.43
C GLU A 3 17.36 11.03 7.69
N ASN A 4 17.17 11.38 6.43
CA ASN A 4 16.21 10.66 5.59
C ASN A 4 16.72 9.25 5.35
N ASN A 5 15.78 8.30 5.36
CA ASN A 5 16.09 6.91 5.07
C ASN A 5 15.17 6.42 3.96
N ASN A 6 15.73 5.68 3.02
CA ASN A 6 14.97 5.16 1.88
C ASN A 6 15.27 3.68 1.71
N VAL A 7 14.20 2.90 1.54
CA VAL A 7 14.30 1.47 1.30
C VAL A 7 13.38 1.12 0.13
N GLU A 8 13.84 0.24 -0.74
CA GLU A 8 13.02 -0.24 -1.85
C GLU A 8 12.98 -1.76 -1.82
N LEU A 9 11.79 -2.31 -2.02
CA LEU A 9 11.58 -3.74 -2.07
C LEU A 9 10.87 -4.07 -3.38
N LEU A 10 11.44 -4.98 -4.16
CA LEU A 10 10.84 -5.45 -5.40
C LEU A 10 10.56 -6.94 -5.23
N PHE A 11 9.32 -7.36 -5.47
CA PHE A 11 8.95 -8.75 -5.22
C PHE A 11 7.91 -9.24 -6.22
N GLU A 12 7.81 -10.57 -6.32
CA GLU A 12 6.82 -11.19 -7.20
C GLU A 12 5.41 -10.97 -6.65
N ALA A 13 4.44 -10.81 -7.55
CA ALA A 13 3.04 -10.57 -7.18
C ALA A 13 2.40 -11.88 -6.72
N ARG A 14 2.81 -12.35 -5.55
CA ARG A 14 2.32 -13.60 -4.94
C ARG A 14 1.75 -13.27 -3.57
N SER A 15 0.68 -13.97 -3.20
CA SER A 15 -0.01 -13.68 -1.95
C SER A 15 0.88 -13.81 -0.71
N GLU A 16 1.83 -14.76 -0.72
CA GLU A 16 2.74 -14.91 0.41
C GLU A 16 3.66 -13.72 0.58
N ASN A 17 3.89 -12.94 -0.48
CA ASN A 17 4.74 -11.75 -0.40
C ASN A 17 4.03 -10.54 0.18
N GLU A 18 2.71 -10.57 0.28
CA GLU A 18 1.98 -9.52 0.98
C GLU A 18 2.36 -9.48 2.45
N ALA A 19 2.40 -10.63 3.11
CA ALA A 19 2.81 -10.70 4.50
C ALA A 19 4.24 -10.23 4.68
N PHE A 20 5.12 -10.59 3.76
CA PHE A 20 6.52 -10.16 3.81
C PHE A 20 6.64 -8.64 3.69
N ALA A 21 5.93 -8.04 2.73
CA ALA A 21 5.96 -6.59 2.56
C ALA A 21 5.43 -5.87 3.80
N ARG A 22 4.38 -6.39 4.41
CA ARG A 22 3.80 -5.82 5.62
C ARG A 22 4.81 -5.82 6.78
N VAL A 23 5.54 -6.92 6.94
CA VAL A 23 6.56 -7.03 7.97
C VAL A 23 7.71 -6.05 7.71
N VAL A 24 8.12 -5.91 6.45
CA VAL A 24 9.18 -4.97 6.09
C VAL A 24 8.76 -3.55 6.44
N ALA A 25 7.52 -3.17 6.12
CA ALA A 25 7.04 -1.82 6.44
C ALA A 25 7.02 -1.59 7.96
N ALA A 26 6.55 -2.57 8.72
CA ALA A 26 6.53 -2.46 10.18
C ALA A 26 7.94 -2.29 10.74
N ALA A 27 8.88 -3.09 10.24
CA ALA A 27 10.27 -3.00 10.69
C ALA A 27 10.87 -1.64 10.34
N PHE A 28 10.55 -1.13 9.14
CA PHE A 28 11.09 0.15 8.69
C PHE A 28 10.68 1.31 9.59
N VAL A 29 9.40 1.34 10.01
CA VAL A 29 8.90 2.48 10.78
C VAL A 29 9.27 2.41 12.26
N THR A 30 9.83 1.31 12.71
CA THR A 30 10.15 1.10 14.12
C THR A 30 11.07 2.20 14.67
N TYR A 31 12.01 2.70 13.87
CA TYR A 31 12.93 3.74 14.33
C TYR A 31 12.24 5.09 14.58
N LEU A 32 11.01 5.24 14.10
CA LEU A 32 10.22 6.46 14.38
C LEU A 32 9.43 6.35 15.67
N ASP A 33 9.55 5.21 16.35
CA ASP A 33 8.91 4.96 17.64
C ASP A 33 7.38 5.11 17.59
N PRO A 34 6.72 4.34 16.71
CA PRO A 34 5.26 4.44 16.57
C PRO A 34 4.55 3.81 17.77
N THR A 35 3.31 4.25 18.00
CA THR A 35 2.43 3.54 18.91
C THR A 35 2.03 2.22 18.27
N ILE A 36 1.47 1.32 19.08
CA ILE A 36 0.97 0.05 18.56
C ILE A 36 -0.14 0.30 17.55
N GLU A 37 -1.01 1.26 17.82
CA GLU A 37 -2.10 1.61 16.91
C GLU A 37 -1.56 2.12 15.58
N GLU A 38 -0.58 3.02 15.61
CA GLU A 38 0.04 3.54 14.38
C GLU A 38 0.67 2.42 13.58
N LEU A 39 1.34 1.50 14.27
CA LEU A 39 1.96 0.37 13.61
C LEU A 39 0.94 -0.52 12.92
N GLN A 40 -0.19 -0.80 13.59
CA GLN A 40 -1.25 -1.62 13.01
C GLN A 40 -1.89 -0.92 11.82
N ASP A 41 -2.09 0.39 11.89
CA ASP A 41 -2.64 1.17 10.79
C ASP A 41 -1.75 1.07 9.54
N ILE A 42 -0.44 1.19 9.74
CA ILE A 42 0.52 1.09 8.63
C ILE A 42 0.49 -0.31 8.03
N LYS A 43 0.48 -1.34 8.87
CA LYS A 43 0.45 -2.73 8.40
C LYS A 43 -0.81 -2.99 7.58
N THR A 44 -1.95 -2.50 8.05
CA THR A 44 -3.22 -2.67 7.34
C THR A 44 -3.21 -1.95 6.01
N ALA A 45 -2.73 -0.71 5.98
CA ALA A 45 -2.66 0.07 4.75
C ALA A 45 -1.76 -0.58 3.71
N VAL A 46 -0.58 -1.06 4.13
CA VAL A 46 0.34 -1.74 3.23
C VAL A 46 -0.28 -3.03 2.70
N SER A 47 -0.91 -3.80 3.57
CA SER A 47 -1.56 -5.05 3.19
C SER A 47 -2.62 -4.81 2.10
N GLU A 48 -3.46 -3.79 2.29
CA GLU A 48 -4.49 -3.47 1.31
C GLU A 48 -3.89 -3.01 -0.02
N ALA A 49 -2.87 -2.16 0.02
CA ALA A 49 -2.24 -1.67 -1.20
C ALA A 49 -1.56 -2.80 -1.99
N VAL A 50 -0.85 -3.69 -1.30
CA VAL A 50 -0.18 -4.81 -1.94
C VAL A 50 -1.20 -5.81 -2.47
N THR A 51 -2.26 -6.10 -1.71
CA THR A 51 -3.32 -6.99 -2.17
C THR A 51 -3.98 -6.45 -3.43
N ASN A 52 -4.23 -5.14 -3.49
CA ASN A 52 -4.79 -4.53 -4.70
C ASN A 52 -3.86 -4.72 -5.90
N ALA A 53 -2.55 -4.58 -5.70
CA ALA A 53 -1.60 -4.79 -6.80
C ALA A 53 -1.67 -6.23 -7.30
N ILE A 54 -1.69 -7.19 -6.39
CA ILE A 54 -1.68 -8.61 -6.75
C ILE A 54 -3.00 -9.04 -7.39
N VAL A 55 -4.12 -8.71 -6.74
CA VAL A 55 -5.44 -9.21 -7.16
C VAL A 55 -5.98 -8.41 -8.34
N HIS A 56 -5.96 -7.08 -8.24
CA HIS A 56 -6.57 -6.23 -9.26
C HIS A 56 -5.59 -5.74 -10.30
N GLY A 57 -4.33 -5.49 -9.91
CA GLY A 57 -3.30 -5.07 -10.86
C GLY A 57 -2.92 -6.19 -11.81
N TYR A 58 -2.57 -7.33 -11.27
CA TYR A 58 -2.06 -8.46 -12.06
C TYR A 58 -3.06 -9.62 -12.20
N ASP A 59 -4.27 -9.46 -11.69
CA ASP A 59 -5.32 -10.48 -11.82
C ASP A 59 -4.84 -11.85 -11.31
N ASN A 60 -4.08 -11.83 -10.22
CA ASN A 60 -3.45 -13.02 -9.61
C ASN A 60 -2.49 -13.73 -10.56
N GLY A 61 -2.03 -13.03 -11.59
CA GLY A 61 -1.07 -13.57 -12.53
C GLY A 61 0.34 -13.09 -12.24
N PRO A 62 1.29 -13.40 -13.14
CA PRO A 62 2.69 -13.00 -12.93
C PRO A 62 2.88 -11.50 -13.04
N GLY A 63 3.81 -10.97 -12.27
CA GLY A 63 4.14 -9.56 -12.26
C GLY A 63 5.00 -9.25 -11.07
N LYS A 64 5.45 -8.01 -10.98
CA LYS A 64 6.27 -7.56 -9.86
C LYS A 64 5.67 -6.33 -9.21
N VAL A 65 5.78 -6.28 -7.89
CA VAL A 65 5.31 -5.16 -7.11
C VAL A 65 6.54 -4.48 -6.51
N ARG A 66 6.56 -3.15 -6.59
CA ARG A 66 7.63 -2.35 -5.97
C ARG A 66 7.06 -1.58 -4.81
N MET A 67 7.68 -1.71 -3.66
CA MET A 67 7.33 -0.91 -2.49
C MET A 67 8.52 -0.05 -2.13
N ARG A 68 8.31 1.25 -2.04
CA ARG A 68 9.33 2.20 -1.59
C ARG A 68 8.89 2.78 -0.27
N LEU A 69 9.85 2.87 0.65
CA LEU A 69 9.60 3.40 1.99
C LEU A 69 10.58 4.52 2.22
N LYS A 70 10.07 5.65 2.66
CA LYS A 70 10.88 6.82 2.92
C LYS A 70 10.53 7.38 4.28
N GLY A 71 11.55 7.62 5.10
CA GLY A 71 11.37 8.27 6.39
C GLY A 71 11.96 9.67 6.33
N ILE A 72 11.15 10.68 6.65
CA ILE A 72 11.57 12.08 6.70
C ILE A 72 11.06 12.66 8.00
N GLN A 73 11.97 13.07 8.87
CA GLN A 73 11.59 13.59 10.18
C GLN A 73 10.74 12.53 10.89
N ASN A 74 9.53 12.86 11.30
CA ASN A 74 8.65 11.91 11.96
C ASN A 74 7.54 11.40 11.04
N GLN A 75 7.79 11.37 9.74
CA GLN A 75 6.81 10.91 8.76
C GLN A 75 7.34 9.70 8.00
N VAL A 76 6.44 8.79 7.66
CA VAL A 76 6.75 7.71 6.74
C VAL A 76 5.92 7.90 5.47
N ILE A 77 6.57 7.73 4.33
CA ILE A 77 5.93 7.80 3.01
C ILE A 77 6.14 6.43 2.37
N ILE A 78 5.05 5.81 1.96
CA ILE A 78 5.08 4.47 1.39
C ILE A 78 4.44 4.52 0.01
N GLU A 79 5.16 4.00 -0.98
CA GLU A 79 4.66 3.92 -2.35
C GLU A 79 4.59 2.45 -2.73
N VAL A 80 3.42 2.03 -3.25
CA VAL A 80 3.26 0.68 -3.79
C VAL A 80 2.89 0.81 -5.25
N HIS A 81 3.70 0.23 -6.12
CA HIS A 81 3.54 0.37 -7.58
C HIS A 81 3.44 -0.99 -8.24
N ASP A 82 2.51 -1.12 -9.18
CA ASP A 82 2.43 -2.27 -10.07
C ASP A 82 2.30 -1.78 -11.51
N ASP A 83 2.72 -2.63 -12.46
CA ASP A 83 2.62 -2.36 -13.88
C ASP A 83 1.48 -3.17 -14.52
N GLY A 84 0.42 -3.39 -13.76
CA GLY A 84 -0.70 -4.23 -14.17
C GLY A 84 -1.76 -3.51 -14.99
N LEU A 85 -3.00 -3.92 -14.79
CA LEU A 85 -4.11 -3.48 -15.63
C LEU A 85 -4.49 -2.00 -15.47
N GLY A 86 -4.26 -1.46 -14.27
CA GLY A 86 -4.72 -0.11 -13.97
C GLY A 86 -6.22 -0.06 -13.69
N MET A 87 -6.71 1.14 -13.46
CA MET A 87 -8.11 1.37 -13.13
C MET A 87 -8.71 2.40 -14.08
N GLU A 88 -9.96 2.17 -14.46
CA GLU A 88 -10.69 3.13 -15.28
C GLU A 88 -11.16 4.33 -14.48
N ASN A 89 -11.54 4.11 -13.23
CA ASN A 89 -12.10 5.16 -12.39
C ASN A 89 -11.57 5.02 -10.96
N VAL A 90 -10.56 5.82 -10.65
CA VAL A 90 -9.91 5.78 -9.34
C VAL A 90 -10.88 6.19 -8.23
N ALA A 91 -11.70 7.23 -8.48
CA ALA A 91 -12.64 7.69 -7.48
C ALA A 91 -13.62 6.59 -7.08
N LYS A 92 -14.09 5.82 -8.06
CA LYS A 92 -15.00 4.73 -7.79
C LYS A 92 -14.30 3.59 -7.02
N ALA A 93 -13.04 3.32 -7.36
CA ALA A 93 -12.28 2.27 -6.69
C ALA A 93 -12.07 2.59 -5.19
N MET A 94 -12.14 3.86 -4.82
CA MET A 94 -11.97 4.27 -3.43
C MET A 94 -13.28 4.26 -2.64
N GLU A 95 -14.41 3.95 -3.28
CA GLU A 95 -15.67 3.80 -2.57
C GLU A 95 -15.65 2.55 -1.70
N PRO A 96 -16.29 2.60 -0.51
CA PRO A 96 -16.36 1.40 0.33
C PRO A 96 -17.01 0.24 -0.40
N LEU A 97 -16.45 -0.95 -0.20
CA LEU A 97 -16.95 -2.22 -0.74
C LEU A 97 -16.81 -2.39 -2.25
N TYR A 98 -16.19 -1.41 -2.95
CA TYR A 98 -15.96 -1.55 -4.38
C TYR A 98 -14.82 -2.53 -4.64
N THR A 99 -15.02 -3.47 -5.56
CA THR A 99 -13.96 -4.34 -6.04
C THR A 99 -14.39 -4.95 -7.38
N THR A 100 -13.40 -5.20 -8.26
CA THR A 100 -13.63 -5.91 -9.51
C THR A 100 -13.60 -7.42 -9.31
N LYS A 101 -13.14 -7.88 -8.14
CA LYS A 101 -13.00 -9.30 -7.80
C LYS A 101 -13.56 -9.56 -6.40
N PRO A 102 -14.90 -9.41 -6.21
CA PRO A 102 -15.47 -9.47 -4.86
C PRO A 102 -15.17 -10.77 -4.12
N GLU A 103 -15.13 -11.87 -4.83
CA GLU A 103 -14.89 -13.19 -4.21
C GLU A 103 -13.44 -13.38 -3.78
N GLN A 104 -12.53 -12.54 -4.23
CA GLN A 104 -11.11 -12.63 -3.90
C GLN A 104 -10.68 -11.56 -2.90
N GLU A 105 -11.53 -10.61 -2.63
CA GLU A 105 -11.24 -9.49 -1.74
C GLU A 105 -11.83 -9.79 -0.37
N ARG A 106 -10.98 -9.91 0.65
CA ARG A 106 -11.44 -10.32 1.98
C ARG A 106 -12.42 -9.37 2.62
N SER A 107 -12.11 -8.08 2.58
CA SER A 107 -12.93 -7.07 3.24
C SER A 107 -13.94 -6.43 2.32
N GLY A 108 -13.67 -6.43 1.03
CA GLY A 108 -14.48 -5.72 0.05
C GLY A 108 -14.37 -4.22 0.18
N MET A 109 -13.38 -3.70 0.90
CA MET A 109 -13.26 -2.28 1.17
C MET A 109 -12.18 -1.58 0.36
N GLY A 110 -11.22 -2.34 -0.19
CA GLY A 110 -10.19 -1.78 -1.05
C GLY A 110 -9.48 -0.58 -0.44
N PHE A 111 -9.38 0.49 -1.20
CA PHE A 111 -8.64 1.68 -0.78
C PHE A 111 -9.30 2.45 0.35
N SER A 112 -10.54 2.17 0.71
CA SER A 112 -11.18 2.87 1.83
C SER A 112 -10.49 2.57 3.15
N PHE A 113 -9.96 1.36 3.33
CA PHE A 113 -9.19 1.03 4.53
C PHE A 113 -7.90 1.83 4.57
N THR A 114 -7.19 1.90 3.44
CA THR A 114 -5.94 2.62 3.35
C THR A 114 -6.16 4.09 3.69
N GLU A 115 -7.22 4.68 3.13
CA GLU A 115 -7.54 6.09 3.38
C GLU A 115 -7.84 6.34 4.87
N ALA A 116 -8.53 5.40 5.52
CA ALA A 116 -8.91 5.55 6.92
C ALA A 116 -7.69 5.53 7.86
N PHE A 117 -6.63 4.82 7.48
CA PHE A 117 -5.50 4.58 8.38
C PHE A 117 -4.28 5.45 8.09
N MET A 118 -4.27 6.17 6.99
CA MET A 118 -3.15 7.04 6.63
C MET A 118 -3.60 8.50 6.63
N ASP A 119 -2.65 9.41 6.86
CA ASP A 119 -2.96 10.83 6.87
C ASP A 119 -3.20 11.37 5.47
N ASP A 120 -2.58 10.75 4.47
CA ASP A 120 -2.72 11.17 3.09
C ASP A 120 -2.63 9.95 2.19
N LEU A 121 -3.48 9.91 1.18
CA LEU A 121 -3.52 8.80 0.23
C LEU A 121 -3.73 9.37 -1.16
N ARG A 122 -2.85 8.99 -2.08
CA ARG A 122 -2.98 9.37 -3.49
C ARG A 122 -2.84 8.13 -4.36
N VAL A 123 -3.70 8.02 -5.34
CA VAL A 123 -3.69 6.90 -6.27
C VAL A 123 -3.59 7.46 -7.67
N ALA A 124 -2.57 7.02 -8.41
CA ALA A 124 -2.39 7.36 -9.81
C ALA A 124 -2.50 6.07 -10.61
N SER A 125 -3.47 6.03 -11.52
CA SER A 125 -3.73 4.83 -12.30
C SER A 125 -4.43 5.17 -13.60
N ALA A 126 -4.20 4.36 -14.63
CA ALA A 126 -4.91 4.47 -15.89
C ALA A 126 -4.93 3.09 -16.54
N PRO A 127 -5.95 2.77 -17.35
CA PRO A 127 -6.01 1.46 -18.00
C PRO A 127 -4.74 1.15 -18.76
N GLY A 128 -4.18 -0.04 -18.52
CA GLY A 128 -2.97 -0.50 -19.17
C GLY A 128 -1.67 0.12 -18.68
N LYS A 129 -1.73 0.99 -17.67
CA LYS A 129 -0.54 1.71 -17.20
C LYS A 129 -0.19 1.40 -15.75
N GLY A 130 -0.88 0.43 -15.15
CA GLY A 130 -0.61 0.06 -13.78
C GLY A 130 -1.17 1.05 -12.78
N THR A 131 -0.76 0.91 -11.54
CA THR A 131 -1.26 1.71 -10.43
C THR A 131 -0.13 2.04 -9.48
N THR A 132 -0.11 3.28 -9.01
CA THR A 132 0.79 3.71 -7.94
C THR A 132 -0.05 4.24 -6.80
N VAL A 133 0.14 3.68 -5.62
CA VAL A 133 -0.52 4.13 -4.39
C VAL A 133 0.54 4.80 -3.53
N LEU A 134 0.34 6.06 -3.18
CA LEU A 134 1.25 6.82 -2.35
C LEU A 134 0.55 7.16 -1.04
N MET A 135 1.17 6.76 0.06
CA MET A 135 0.58 6.92 1.40
C MET A 135 1.56 7.64 2.30
N ARG A 136 1.03 8.50 3.16
CA ARG A 136 1.85 9.24 4.11
C ARG A 136 1.21 9.16 5.49
N LYS A 137 2.03 8.97 6.51
CA LYS A 137 1.56 8.98 7.90
C LYS A 137 2.59 9.66 8.78
N LYS A 138 2.11 10.58 9.61
CA LYS A 138 2.92 11.18 10.64
C LYS A 138 2.92 10.27 11.87
N ILE A 139 4.07 10.02 12.41
CA ILE A 139 4.24 9.13 13.56
C ILE A 139 4.44 9.98 14.81
N GLY A 140 3.67 9.66 15.84
CA GLY A 140 3.69 10.42 17.09
C GLY A 140 2.97 11.73 16.95
N GLU A 141 3.47 12.73 17.67
CA GLU A 141 2.84 14.06 17.69
C GLU A 141 3.36 14.99 16.61
#